data_f38884a407be0788e3c87c814ce5df57
#
_entry.id   f38884a407be0788e3c87c814ce5df57
#
_cell.length_a   1.000
_cell.length_b   1.000
_cell.length_c   1.000
_cell.angle_alpha   90.00
_cell.angle_beta   90.00
_cell.angle_gamma   90.00
#
_symmetry.space_group_name_H-M   'P 1'
#
loop_
_entity.id
_entity.type
_entity.pdbx_description
1 polymer ?
#
loop_
_entity_poly.entity_id
_entity_poly.type
_entity_poly.pdbx_seq_one_letter_code
_entity_poly.pdbx_strand_id
1 'polypeptide(L)'
;MKGITVGFAICGSFCTFSKAIPQMKALIESGYEVIPIMSTTASSLDTRFGKASDFIWEIEDMCNRKIINTISAAEPIGPKKMTDVMVIAPCTGNTLGKLSNAITDTPVTMAAKSHLRIERPLLIALASNDALGATAQNIGKLMNVKNVFFVPMSQDDPEKKPNSLVAHFDLLIPAIEKALIKEQIQPVFR
;
A
#
# COMPACT_ATOMS: atom_id res chain seq x y z
N MET A 1 -16.42 -10.76 4.21
CA MET A 1 -16.32 -11.24 2.80
C MET A 1 -15.39 -12.46 2.76
N LYS A 2 -15.93 -13.66 2.95
CA LYS A 2 -15.13 -14.89 2.98
C LYS A 2 -14.56 -15.19 1.59
N GLY A 3 -13.26 -15.46 1.53
CA GLY A 3 -12.57 -15.91 0.33
C GLY A 3 -11.88 -14.83 -0.51
N ILE A 4 -11.84 -13.56 -0.05
CA ILE A 4 -11.09 -12.49 -0.74
C ILE A 4 -9.70 -12.39 -0.14
N THR A 5 -8.68 -12.44 -0.98
CA THR A 5 -7.27 -12.31 -0.59
C THR A 5 -6.74 -10.91 -0.93
N VAL A 6 -6.27 -10.20 0.09
CA VAL A 6 -5.66 -8.86 -0.01
C VAL A 6 -4.14 -8.98 0.02
N GLY A 7 -3.46 -8.52 -1.02
CA GLY A 7 -2.02 -8.28 -0.96
C GLY A 7 -1.76 -6.96 -0.22
N PHE A 8 -1.20 -7.00 0.98
CA PHE A 8 -0.95 -5.81 1.78
C PHE A 8 0.53 -5.45 1.79
N ALA A 9 0.88 -4.40 1.06
CA ALA A 9 2.26 -3.97 0.88
C ALA A 9 2.59 -2.75 1.76
N ILE A 10 3.71 -2.81 2.48
CA ILE A 10 4.20 -1.77 3.39
C ILE A 10 5.49 -1.17 2.85
N CYS A 11 5.52 0.16 2.71
CA CYS A 11 6.71 0.93 2.35
C CYS A 11 7.25 1.73 3.55
N GLY A 12 8.45 2.30 3.41
CA GLY A 12 9.21 2.93 4.50
C GLY A 12 8.69 4.28 5.02
N SER A 13 7.38 4.50 5.10
CA SER A 13 6.78 5.61 5.87
C SER A 13 6.55 5.16 7.32
N PHE A 14 7.63 4.97 8.08
CA PHE A 14 7.62 4.35 9.40
C PHE A 14 6.71 5.04 10.41
N CYS A 15 6.59 6.37 10.35
CA CYS A 15 5.70 7.13 11.24
C CYS A 15 4.21 6.79 11.07
N THR A 16 3.82 6.14 9.97
CA THR A 16 2.45 5.73 9.69
C THR A 16 2.19 4.24 9.92
N PHE A 17 3.19 3.47 10.35
CA PHE A 17 3.01 2.04 10.66
C PHE A 17 1.96 1.83 11.77
N SER A 18 1.96 2.68 12.79
CA SER A 18 0.96 2.68 13.86
C SER A 18 -0.48 2.92 13.38
N LYS A 19 -0.67 3.42 12.15
CA LYS A 19 -1.98 3.58 11.50
C LYS A 19 -2.27 2.44 10.52
N ALA A 20 -1.24 1.94 9.80
CA ALA A 20 -1.41 0.95 8.75
C ALA A 20 -1.53 -0.49 9.29
N ILE A 21 -0.71 -0.89 10.26
CA ILE A 21 -0.72 -2.25 10.83
C ILE A 21 -2.05 -2.58 11.51
N PRO A 22 -2.69 -1.69 12.28
CA PRO A 22 -4.04 -1.94 12.80
C PRO A 22 -5.10 -2.18 11.72
N GLN A 23 -4.96 -1.56 10.53
CA GLN A 23 -5.87 -1.81 9.41
C GLN A 23 -5.68 -3.21 8.81
N MET A 24 -4.44 -3.71 8.79
CA MET A 24 -4.17 -5.10 8.39
C MET A 24 -4.87 -6.09 9.35
N LYS A 25 -4.78 -5.82 10.64
CA LYS A 25 -5.50 -6.60 11.68
C LYS A 25 -7.01 -6.56 11.46
N ALA A 26 -7.56 -5.37 11.26
CA ALA A 26 -9.00 -5.18 11.04
C ALA A 26 -9.50 -5.92 9.77
N LEU A 27 -8.68 -6.00 8.71
CA LEU A 27 -8.99 -6.81 7.53
C LEU A 27 -9.12 -8.29 7.88
N ILE A 28 -8.15 -8.84 8.63
CA ILE A 28 -8.16 -10.25 9.06
C ILE A 28 -9.39 -10.53 9.94
N GLU A 29 -9.67 -9.66 10.89
CA GLU A 29 -10.86 -9.76 11.77
C GLU A 29 -12.18 -9.66 10.97
N SER A 30 -12.17 -8.96 9.84
CA SER A 30 -13.31 -8.86 8.90
C SER A 30 -13.43 -10.07 7.95
N GLY A 31 -12.54 -11.06 8.07
CA GLY A 31 -12.58 -12.31 7.32
C GLY A 31 -11.88 -12.28 5.96
N TYR A 32 -11.02 -11.30 5.70
CA TYR A 32 -10.12 -11.30 4.55
C TYR A 32 -8.89 -12.17 4.82
N GLU A 33 -8.38 -12.82 3.79
CA GLU A 33 -7.02 -13.36 3.83
C GLU A 33 -6.02 -12.26 3.47
N VAL A 34 -4.90 -12.19 4.19
CA VAL A 34 -3.87 -11.18 3.93
C VAL A 34 -2.55 -11.84 3.54
N ILE A 35 -1.98 -11.41 2.41
CA ILE A 35 -0.60 -11.74 2.00
C ILE A 35 0.25 -10.50 2.26
N PRO A 36 1.14 -10.52 3.27
CA PRO A 36 1.96 -9.39 3.61
C PRO A 36 3.16 -9.26 2.66
N ILE A 37 3.43 -8.02 2.24
CA ILE A 37 4.54 -7.66 1.37
C ILE A 37 5.27 -6.47 2.00
N MET A 38 6.60 -6.47 2.02
CA MET A 38 7.35 -5.32 2.51
C MET A 38 8.39 -4.86 1.49
N SER A 39 8.58 -3.55 1.39
CA SER A 39 9.71 -3.01 0.66
C SER A 39 11.02 -3.39 1.36
N THR A 40 12.13 -3.43 0.60
CA THR A 40 13.46 -3.69 1.18
C THR A 40 13.77 -2.75 2.32
N THR A 41 13.48 -1.44 2.16
CA THR A 41 13.67 -0.44 3.22
C THR A 41 12.86 -0.76 4.48
N ALA A 42 11.58 -1.09 4.33
CA ALA A 42 10.70 -1.37 5.47
C ALA A 42 11.10 -2.66 6.21
N SER A 43 11.64 -3.66 5.50
CA SER A 43 12.02 -4.95 6.08
C SER A 43 13.46 -5.03 6.61
N SER A 44 14.28 -3.97 6.42
CA SER A 44 15.70 -4.02 6.81
C SER A 44 16.19 -2.89 7.70
N LEU A 45 15.47 -1.75 7.77
CA LEU A 45 15.93 -0.61 8.54
C LEU A 45 15.29 -0.53 9.93
N ASP A 46 16.15 -0.53 10.95
CA ASP A 46 15.77 -0.13 12.30
C ASP A 46 15.63 1.39 12.37
N THR A 47 14.59 1.87 13.02
CA THR A 47 14.28 3.29 13.13
C THR A 47 13.86 3.64 14.57
N ARG A 48 13.70 4.92 14.86
CA ARG A 48 13.13 5.38 16.13
C ARG A 48 11.70 4.89 16.40
N PHE A 49 11.02 4.34 15.38
CA PHE A 49 9.64 3.84 15.49
C PHE A 49 9.60 2.33 15.81
N GLY A 50 10.73 1.63 15.73
CA GLY A 50 10.86 0.21 16.04
C GLY A 50 11.93 -0.45 15.19
N LYS A 51 12.23 -1.70 15.53
CA LYS A 51 13.14 -2.55 14.77
C LYS A 51 12.38 -3.23 13.62
N ALA A 52 13.06 -3.41 12.48
CA ALA A 52 12.50 -4.12 11.34
C ALA A 52 12.08 -5.54 11.71
N SER A 53 12.89 -6.24 12.53
CA SER A 53 12.58 -7.59 13.01
C SER A 53 11.26 -7.69 13.77
N ASP A 54 10.95 -6.67 14.59
CA ASP A 54 9.77 -6.69 15.44
C ASP A 54 8.50 -6.50 14.59
N PHE A 55 8.54 -5.58 13.61
CA PHE A 55 7.45 -5.41 12.65
C PHE A 55 7.25 -6.65 11.77
N ILE A 56 8.35 -7.29 11.33
CA ILE A 56 8.27 -8.53 10.57
C ILE A 56 7.58 -9.62 11.39
N TRP A 57 8.02 -9.81 12.63
CA TRP A 57 7.45 -10.82 13.51
C TRP A 57 5.96 -10.56 13.76
N GLU A 58 5.58 -9.34 14.11
CA GLU A 58 4.18 -8.94 14.36
C GLU A 58 3.29 -9.23 13.13
N ILE A 59 3.74 -8.84 11.94
CA ILE A 59 2.98 -9.01 10.71
C ILE A 59 2.87 -10.48 10.30
N GLU A 60 3.96 -11.25 10.41
CA GLU A 60 3.95 -12.67 10.07
C GLU A 60 3.07 -13.49 11.03
N ASP A 61 3.12 -13.18 12.34
CA ASP A 61 2.26 -13.80 13.36
C ASP A 61 0.78 -13.49 13.08
N MET A 62 0.46 -12.22 12.86
CA MET A 62 -0.90 -11.76 12.56
C MET A 62 -1.49 -12.39 11.29
N CYS A 63 -0.70 -12.43 10.22
CA CYS A 63 -1.13 -12.97 8.92
C CYS A 63 -1.04 -14.49 8.82
N ASN A 64 -0.38 -15.15 9.77
CA ASN A 64 0.02 -16.57 9.71
C ASN A 64 0.70 -16.92 8.36
N ARG A 65 1.53 -16.01 7.86
CA ARG A 65 2.23 -16.11 6.57
C ARG A 65 3.56 -15.36 6.61
N LYS A 66 4.55 -15.89 5.89
CA LYS A 66 5.83 -15.19 5.70
C LYS A 66 5.66 -13.97 4.80
N ILE A 67 6.39 -12.91 5.14
CA ILE A 67 6.42 -11.67 4.35
C ILE A 67 7.11 -11.90 3.02
N ILE A 68 6.52 -11.38 1.95
CA ILE A 68 7.17 -11.26 0.64
C ILE A 68 8.03 -9.99 0.64
N ASN A 69 9.35 -10.14 0.69
CA ASN A 69 10.31 -9.03 0.72
C ASN A 69 11.42 -9.12 -0.34
N THR A 70 11.24 -9.99 -1.34
CA THR A 70 12.14 -10.09 -2.50
C THR A 70 11.37 -9.94 -3.81
N ILE A 71 12.06 -9.47 -4.85
CA ILE A 71 11.46 -9.30 -6.19
C ILE A 71 11.01 -10.64 -6.75
N SER A 72 11.83 -11.69 -6.59
CA SER A 72 11.53 -13.04 -7.07
C SER A 72 10.32 -13.68 -6.39
N ALA A 73 10.10 -13.40 -5.10
CA ALA A 73 8.92 -13.88 -4.39
C ALA A 73 7.65 -13.07 -4.72
N ALA A 74 7.79 -11.82 -5.16
CA ALA A 74 6.69 -10.95 -5.55
C ALA A 74 6.18 -11.19 -6.99
N GLU A 75 7.05 -11.64 -7.89
CA GLU A 75 6.72 -11.89 -9.31
C GLU A 75 5.53 -12.83 -9.49
N PRO A 76 5.42 -13.94 -8.76
CA PRO A 76 4.31 -14.92 -8.93
C PRO A 76 2.92 -14.38 -8.54
N ILE A 77 2.79 -13.24 -7.88
CA ILE A 77 1.49 -12.70 -7.40
C ILE A 77 0.46 -12.62 -8.52
N GLY A 78 0.85 -12.11 -9.69
CA GLY A 78 -0.03 -12.01 -10.85
C GLY A 78 -0.29 -13.36 -11.52
N PRO A 79 0.72 -14.06 -12.07
CA PRO A 79 0.56 -15.32 -12.79
C PRO A 79 -0.20 -16.39 -11.99
N LYS A 80 0.03 -16.46 -10.69
CA LYS A 80 -0.67 -17.41 -9.79
C LYS A 80 -1.98 -16.87 -9.23
N LYS A 81 -2.38 -15.62 -9.58
CA LYS A 81 -3.60 -14.95 -9.11
C LYS A 81 -3.74 -14.99 -7.59
N MET A 82 -2.63 -14.72 -6.88
CA MET A 82 -2.55 -14.90 -5.44
C MET A 82 -3.40 -13.91 -4.62
N THR A 83 -3.74 -12.74 -5.19
CA THR A 83 -4.48 -11.68 -4.50
C THR A 83 -5.62 -11.17 -5.38
N ASP A 84 -6.79 -10.84 -4.81
CA ASP A 84 -7.94 -10.28 -5.52
C ASP A 84 -7.86 -8.76 -5.62
N VAL A 85 -7.30 -8.13 -4.61
CA VAL A 85 -6.95 -6.72 -4.55
C VAL A 85 -5.58 -6.59 -3.92
N MET A 86 -4.82 -5.59 -4.34
CA MET A 86 -3.57 -5.24 -3.71
C MET A 86 -3.66 -3.83 -3.14
N VAL A 87 -3.20 -3.63 -1.92
CA VAL A 87 -3.09 -2.33 -1.27
C VAL A 87 -1.64 -2.02 -0.92
N ILE A 88 -1.21 -0.79 -1.16
CA ILE A 88 0.09 -0.29 -0.67
C ILE A 88 -0.21 0.72 0.43
N ALA A 89 0.00 0.32 1.67
CA ALA A 89 -0.34 1.10 2.86
C ALA A 89 0.70 0.92 3.98
N PRO A 90 1.54 1.92 4.27
CA PRO A 90 1.65 3.20 3.59
C PRO A 90 2.40 3.11 2.25
N CYS A 91 2.04 3.97 1.29
CA CYS A 91 2.80 4.20 0.06
C CYS A 91 3.63 5.47 0.20
N THR A 92 4.95 5.38 0.04
CA THR A 92 5.84 6.55 0.05
C THR A 92 5.84 7.27 -1.31
N GLY A 93 6.23 8.56 -1.34
CA GLY A 93 6.45 9.30 -2.59
C GLY A 93 7.44 8.61 -3.53
N ASN A 94 8.50 7.98 -2.98
CA ASN A 94 9.45 7.20 -3.78
C ASN A 94 8.79 6.00 -4.48
N THR A 95 7.98 5.22 -3.76
CA THR A 95 7.25 4.08 -4.34
C THR A 95 6.23 4.57 -5.37
N LEU A 96 5.51 5.66 -5.08
CA LEU A 96 4.56 6.27 -6.01
C LEU A 96 5.26 6.73 -7.31
N GLY A 97 6.42 7.39 -7.18
CA GLY A 97 7.24 7.81 -8.31
C GLY A 97 7.71 6.64 -9.17
N LYS A 98 8.12 5.53 -8.55
CA LYS A 98 8.49 4.31 -9.27
C LYS A 98 7.30 3.71 -10.02
N LEU A 99 6.15 3.57 -9.38
CA LEU A 99 4.92 3.06 -10.01
C LEU A 99 4.51 3.89 -11.23
N SER A 100 4.51 5.23 -11.09
CA SER A 100 4.12 6.15 -12.16
C SER A 100 5.05 6.13 -13.37
N ASN A 101 6.30 5.67 -13.20
CA ASN A 101 7.30 5.55 -14.26
C ASN A 101 7.61 4.09 -14.63
N ALA A 102 6.77 3.13 -14.20
CA ALA A 102 6.91 1.70 -14.50
C ALA A 102 8.24 1.08 -14.01
N ILE A 103 8.85 1.63 -12.95
CA ILE A 103 10.08 1.11 -12.33
C ILE A 103 9.70 0.00 -11.33
N THR A 104 10.24 -1.20 -11.53
CA THR A 104 9.85 -2.41 -10.79
C THR A 104 11.05 -3.09 -10.11
N ASP A 105 11.87 -2.28 -9.43
CA ASP A 105 13.12 -2.67 -8.78
C ASP A 105 12.99 -2.96 -7.27
N THR A 106 11.76 -3.07 -6.78
CA THR A 106 11.47 -3.41 -5.37
C THR A 106 10.42 -4.52 -5.30
N PRO A 107 10.33 -5.27 -4.18
CA PRO A 107 9.27 -6.26 -3.97
C PRO A 107 7.87 -5.68 -4.15
N VAL A 108 7.63 -4.46 -3.62
CA VAL A 108 6.32 -3.80 -3.69
C VAL A 108 5.98 -3.39 -5.12
N THR A 109 6.91 -2.78 -5.86
CA THR A 109 6.66 -2.36 -7.24
C THR A 109 6.55 -3.55 -8.19
N MET A 110 7.29 -4.63 -7.94
CA MET A 110 7.14 -5.89 -8.68
C MET A 110 5.78 -6.53 -8.41
N ALA A 111 5.36 -6.62 -7.15
CA ALA A 111 4.04 -7.13 -6.78
C ALA A 111 2.92 -6.33 -7.47
N ALA A 112 2.99 -5.00 -7.41
CA ALA A 112 2.02 -4.11 -8.04
C ALA A 112 1.94 -4.30 -9.56
N LYS A 113 3.10 -4.34 -10.25
CA LYS A 113 3.15 -4.62 -11.69
C LYS A 113 2.56 -5.98 -12.03
N SER A 114 2.95 -7.02 -11.29
CA SER A 114 2.50 -8.39 -11.51
C SER A 114 0.98 -8.50 -11.34
N HIS A 115 0.43 -7.81 -10.32
CA HIS A 115 -0.99 -7.76 -10.02
C HIS A 115 -1.80 -6.96 -11.07
N LEU A 116 -1.34 -5.77 -11.44
CA LEU A 116 -2.00 -4.93 -12.46
C LEU A 116 -2.03 -5.59 -13.84
N ARG A 117 -0.99 -6.38 -14.20
CA ARG A 117 -0.91 -7.09 -15.48
C ARG A 117 -2.07 -8.07 -15.70
N ILE A 118 -2.68 -8.58 -14.63
CA ILE A 118 -3.86 -9.45 -14.69
C ILE A 118 -5.17 -8.68 -14.47
N GLU A 119 -5.14 -7.35 -14.62
CA GLU A 119 -6.29 -6.44 -14.53
C GLU A 119 -7.00 -6.41 -13.17
N ARG A 120 -6.31 -6.75 -12.09
CA ARG A 120 -6.82 -6.68 -10.72
C ARG A 120 -6.53 -5.30 -10.10
N PRO A 121 -7.39 -4.84 -9.16
CA PRO A 121 -7.31 -3.49 -8.61
C PRO A 121 -6.12 -3.30 -7.65
N LEU A 122 -5.43 -2.17 -7.80
CA LEU A 122 -4.39 -1.67 -6.91
C LEU A 122 -4.91 -0.44 -6.16
N LEU A 123 -4.90 -0.46 -4.84
CA LEU A 123 -5.27 0.65 -3.97
C LEU A 123 -4.02 1.26 -3.34
N ILE A 124 -3.93 2.59 -3.34
CA ILE A 124 -2.78 3.33 -2.82
C ILE A 124 -3.20 4.19 -1.63
N ALA A 125 -2.62 3.92 -0.46
CA ALA A 125 -2.71 4.75 0.73
C ALA A 125 -1.42 5.60 0.83
N LEU A 126 -1.44 6.79 0.23
CA LEU A 126 -0.29 7.67 0.17
C LEU A 126 0.07 8.22 1.55
N ALA A 127 1.37 8.30 1.84
CA ALA A 127 1.94 9.02 2.98
C ALA A 127 3.28 9.62 2.54
N SER A 128 3.27 10.91 2.19
CA SER A 128 4.44 11.60 1.66
C SER A 128 4.48 13.07 2.05
N ASN A 129 5.65 13.55 2.49
CA ASN A 129 5.86 14.94 2.90
C ASN A 129 6.01 15.90 1.70
N ASP A 130 6.17 15.39 0.48
CA ASP A 130 6.33 16.15 -0.77
C ASP A 130 5.20 15.88 -1.78
N ALA A 131 4.08 15.38 -1.30
CA ALA A 131 2.95 14.97 -2.13
C ALA A 131 2.39 16.10 -3.01
N LEU A 132 2.36 17.33 -2.49
CA LEU A 132 1.94 18.53 -3.22
C LEU A 132 3.11 19.24 -3.95
N GLY A 133 4.33 18.73 -3.80
CA GLY A 133 5.53 19.15 -4.53
C GLY A 133 5.83 18.23 -5.72
N ALA A 134 7.05 17.69 -5.76
CA ALA A 134 7.52 16.84 -6.86
C ALA A 134 6.68 15.57 -7.06
N THR A 135 6.07 15.05 -6.01
CA THR A 135 5.23 13.85 -6.07
C THR A 135 3.83 14.10 -6.67
N ALA A 136 3.36 15.35 -6.73
CA ALA A 136 2.01 15.69 -7.23
C ALA A 136 1.73 15.16 -8.65
N GLN A 137 2.70 15.28 -9.56
CA GLN A 137 2.59 14.75 -10.92
C GLN A 137 2.37 13.23 -10.95
N ASN A 138 2.95 12.50 -10.01
CA ASN A 138 2.84 11.04 -9.93
C ASN A 138 1.44 10.62 -9.45
N ILE A 139 0.83 11.39 -8.56
CA ILE A 139 -0.58 11.20 -8.14
C ILE A 139 -1.47 11.36 -9.38
N GLY A 140 -1.35 12.47 -10.12
CA GLY A 140 -2.13 12.74 -11.32
C GLY A 140 -1.96 11.66 -12.40
N LYS A 141 -0.72 11.21 -12.64
CA LYS A 141 -0.45 10.10 -13.59
C LYS A 141 -1.21 8.83 -13.17
N LEU A 142 -1.05 8.40 -11.91
CA LEU A 142 -1.62 7.14 -11.43
C LEU A 142 -3.14 7.17 -11.31
N MET A 143 -3.76 8.33 -11.05
CA MET A 143 -5.21 8.50 -11.09
C MET A 143 -5.81 8.23 -12.49
N ASN A 144 -5.03 8.33 -13.55
CA ASN A 144 -5.44 8.03 -14.92
C ASN A 144 -5.12 6.58 -15.36
N VAL A 145 -4.50 5.78 -14.48
CA VAL A 145 -4.19 4.38 -14.80
C VAL A 145 -5.38 3.49 -14.46
N LYS A 146 -5.79 2.67 -15.42
CA LYS A 146 -6.88 1.69 -15.22
C LYS A 146 -6.56 0.77 -14.04
N ASN A 147 -7.56 0.53 -13.18
CA ASN A 147 -7.47 -0.34 -12.00
C ASN A 147 -6.54 0.19 -10.89
N VAL A 148 -6.13 1.45 -10.92
CA VAL A 148 -5.43 2.11 -9.81
C VAL A 148 -6.39 3.04 -9.10
N PHE A 149 -6.47 2.91 -7.77
CA PHE A 149 -7.37 3.66 -6.90
C PHE A 149 -6.60 4.23 -5.72
N PHE A 150 -7.14 5.27 -5.09
CA PHE A 150 -6.53 5.91 -3.95
C PHE A 150 -7.44 5.85 -2.71
N VAL A 151 -6.85 5.60 -1.56
CA VAL A 151 -7.52 5.90 -0.29
C VAL A 151 -7.65 7.42 -0.17
N PRO A 152 -8.80 7.96 0.24
CA PRO A 152 -8.95 9.39 0.47
C PRO A 152 -7.82 9.97 1.32
N MET A 153 -7.36 11.17 0.97
CA MET A 153 -6.20 11.79 1.59
C MET A 153 -6.41 13.28 1.86
N SER A 154 -5.69 13.80 2.84
CA SER A 154 -5.65 15.23 3.17
C SER A 154 -4.26 15.65 3.65
N GLN A 155 -4.06 16.96 3.80
CA GLN A 155 -2.88 17.46 4.50
C GLN A 155 -2.99 17.11 6.00
N ASP A 156 -1.92 16.56 6.58
CA ASP A 156 -1.87 16.18 8.00
C ASP A 156 -1.47 17.35 8.90
N ASP A 157 -0.71 18.32 8.40
CA ASP A 157 -0.27 19.52 9.11
C ASP A 157 0.06 20.62 8.09
N PRO A 158 -0.93 21.37 7.58
CA PRO A 158 -0.72 22.37 6.53
C PRO A 158 0.26 23.47 6.90
N GLU A 159 0.35 23.82 8.18
CA GLU A 159 1.24 24.90 8.65
C GLU A 159 2.70 24.45 8.70
N LYS A 160 2.96 23.26 9.28
CA LYS A 160 4.34 22.74 9.46
C LYS A 160 4.84 21.91 8.29
N LYS A 161 3.90 21.32 7.52
CA LYS A 161 4.21 20.43 6.38
C LYS A 161 3.31 20.76 5.19
N PRO A 162 3.48 21.94 4.57
CA PRO A 162 2.55 22.46 3.56
C PRO A 162 2.43 21.59 2.31
N ASN A 163 3.41 20.70 2.05
CA ASN A 163 3.41 19.80 0.89
C ASN A 163 3.04 18.35 1.23
N SER A 164 2.70 18.05 2.49
CA SER A 164 2.40 16.69 2.92
C SER A 164 0.96 16.29 2.61
N LEU A 165 0.77 15.07 2.11
CA LEU A 165 -0.53 14.38 2.09
C LEU A 165 -0.41 13.04 2.77
N VAL A 166 -1.43 12.70 3.56
CA VAL A 166 -1.53 11.40 4.23
C VAL A 166 -2.93 10.83 4.00
N ALA A 167 -2.98 9.55 3.65
CA ALA A 167 -4.23 8.84 3.49
C ALA A 167 -4.98 8.70 4.83
N HIS A 168 -6.29 8.72 4.77
CA HIS A 168 -7.17 8.37 5.88
C HIS A 168 -7.23 6.85 6.03
N PHE A 169 -6.34 6.28 6.84
CA PHE A 169 -6.18 4.83 7.00
C PHE A 169 -7.45 4.14 7.51
N ASP A 170 -8.29 4.83 8.27
CA ASP A 170 -9.61 4.38 8.72
C ASP A 170 -10.57 4.09 7.56
N LEU A 171 -10.32 4.65 6.37
CA LEU A 171 -11.08 4.41 5.15
C LEU A 171 -10.50 3.28 4.28
N LEU A 172 -9.47 2.56 4.76
CA LEU A 172 -8.80 1.55 3.95
C LEU A 172 -9.76 0.42 3.55
N ILE A 173 -10.52 -0.12 4.50
CA ILE A 173 -11.47 -1.22 4.24
C ILE A 173 -12.58 -0.79 3.27
N PRO A 174 -13.31 0.32 3.50
CA PRO A 174 -14.27 0.83 2.52
C PRO A 174 -13.67 1.10 1.13
N ALA A 175 -12.42 1.58 1.09
CA ALA A 175 -11.73 1.82 -0.19
C ALA A 175 -11.37 0.51 -0.91
N ILE A 176 -11.00 -0.56 -0.18
CA ILE A 176 -10.78 -1.90 -0.74
C ILE A 176 -12.08 -2.43 -1.35
N GLU A 177 -13.20 -2.31 -0.64
CA GLU A 177 -14.51 -2.76 -1.12
C GLU A 177 -14.91 -2.04 -2.42
N LYS A 178 -14.66 -0.74 -2.50
CA LYS A 178 -14.89 0.04 -3.73
C LYS A 178 -13.94 -0.37 -4.85
N ALA A 179 -12.65 -0.55 -4.56
CA ALA A 179 -11.67 -0.97 -5.55
C ALA A 179 -11.98 -2.36 -6.16
N LEU A 180 -12.51 -3.29 -5.36
CA LEU A 180 -12.94 -4.61 -5.83
C LEU A 180 -14.04 -4.55 -6.90
N ILE A 181 -14.93 -3.56 -6.83
CA ILE A 181 -15.94 -3.30 -7.86
C ILE A 181 -15.48 -2.26 -8.90
N LYS A 182 -14.18 -1.95 -8.91
CA LYS A 182 -13.52 -1.01 -9.84
C LYS A 182 -14.05 0.43 -9.75
N GLU A 183 -14.43 0.86 -8.57
CA GLU A 183 -14.87 2.21 -8.26
C GLU A 183 -13.88 2.93 -7.34
N GLN A 184 -13.66 4.22 -7.60
CA GLN A 184 -12.92 5.10 -6.70
C GLN A 184 -13.84 5.60 -5.59
N ILE A 185 -13.47 5.39 -4.33
CA ILE A 185 -14.17 5.98 -3.17
C ILE A 185 -14.04 7.52 -3.22
N GLN A 186 -15.15 8.22 -2.99
CA GLN A 186 -15.20 9.68 -3.05
C GLN A 186 -15.57 10.30 -1.69
N PRO A 187 -15.15 11.55 -1.42
CA PRO A 187 -14.16 12.32 -2.18
C PRO A 187 -12.73 11.79 -1.99
N VAL A 188 -11.87 11.92 -3.01
CA VAL A 188 -10.46 11.48 -2.94
C VAL A 188 -9.62 12.45 -2.12
N PHE A 189 -9.86 13.75 -2.29
CA PHE A 189 -9.24 14.80 -1.50
C PHE A 189 -10.25 15.34 -0.48
N ARG A 190 -9.83 15.44 0.77
CA ARG A 190 -10.65 15.89 1.89
C ARG A 190 -10.02 17.09 2.61
#